data_b803f87bc3bc2e017c6f2f608be4628f
#
_entry.id   b803f87bc3bc2e017c6f2f608be4628f
#
_cell.length_a   1.000
_cell.length_b   1.000
_cell.length_c   1.000
_cell.angle_alpha   90.00
_cell.angle_beta   90.00
_cell.angle_gamma   90.00
#
_symmetry.space_group_name_H-M   'P 1'
#
loop_
_entity.id
_entity.type
_entity.pdbx_description
1 polymer ?
#
loop_
_entity_poly.entity_id
_entity_poly.type
_entity_poly.pdbx_seq_one_letter_code
_entity_poly.pdbx_strand_id
1 'polypeptide(L)'
;MFQKYALFPHLDVFENIAFGLRIAKVPAEEIEERVTEMLGVVSLKGFEHRKITQLSGGQQQRVAIARALVNRPKVLLLDEPLGALDLRLRKDMQIELKRIQQQMGITFIYVTHDQEEALTMSDTVVVMDKGRIQQIGTPEDIYNEPKNAFVADFIGESNILNGTMVRDNVVKMYGKEFPCVDGGFAPNEPVDVVIRPEDIDIVPVEQGQLVGTVTNVTFKGMQYDIIVDFRGFKWLIQTTDHSPVGARIGVKIDPDGFHIMKKSEYSGLFGDYSSYSEEYEELADAGAEPEEEESEDEE
;
A
#
# COMPACT_ATOMS: atom_id res chain seq x y z
N MET A 1 12.76 16.86 -14.83
CA MET A 1 12.09 15.55 -14.67
C MET A 1 12.17 14.84 -16.02
N PHE A 2 12.95 13.77 -16.13
CA PHE A 2 13.02 13.01 -17.37
C PHE A 2 11.88 11.99 -17.35
N GLN A 3 10.75 12.31 -17.97
CA GLN A 3 9.69 11.36 -18.24
C GLN A 3 10.19 10.33 -19.25
N LYS A 4 10.04 9.03 -18.97
CA LYS A 4 10.44 7.86 -19.76
C LYS A 4 11.92 7.45 -19.64
N TYR A 5 12.28 6.81 -18.51
CA TYR A 5 13.50 5.99 -18.32
C TYR A 5 14.82 6.64 -18.73
N ALA A 6 14.82 7.91 -19.15
CA ALA A 6 15.97 8.70 -19.62
C ALA A 6 16.88 7.97 -20.63
N LEU A 7 16.32 7.09 -21.46
CA LEU A 7 17.06 6.41 -22.52
C LEU A 7 17.38 7.39 -23.65
N PHE A 8 18.52 7.19 -24.30
CA PHE A 8 18.93 7.96 -25.45
C PHE A 8 18.21 7.46 -26.73
N PRO A 9 17.26 8.21 -27.30
CA PRO A 9 16.41 7.68 -28.37
C PRO A 9 17.13 7.50 -29.70
N HIS A 10 18.29 8.17 -29.89
CA HIS A 10 19.13 8.07 -31.07
C HIS A 10 20.13 6.90 -31.04
N LEU A 11 20.29 6.27 -29.88
CA LEU A 11 21.12 5.08 -29.66
C LEU A 11 20.26 3.81 -29.69
N ASP A 12 20.84 2.69 -30.11
CA ASP A 12 20.23 1.38 -29.96
C ASP A 12 20.33 0.87 -28.52
N VAL A 13 19.85 -0.35 -28.26
CA VAL A 13 19.86 -0.97 -26.94
C VAL A 13 21.29 -1.16 -26.44
N PHE A 14 22.18 -1.69 -27.30
CA PHE A 14 23.58 -1.93 -26.94
C PHE A 14 24.28 -0.63 -26.53
N GLU A 15 24.19 0.42 -27.35
CA GLU A 15 24.83 1.69 -27.08
C GLU A 15 24.24 2.43 -25.87
N ASN A 16 22.93 2.26 -25.60
CA ASN A 16 22.34 2.76 -24.35
C ASN A 16 22.98 2.13 -23.12
N ILE A 17 23.15 0.80 -23.12
CA ILE A 17 23.76 0.07 -22.00
C ILE A 17 25.25 0.38 -21.91
N ALA A 18 25.96 0.37 -23.03
CA ALA A 18 27.42 0.62 -23.13
C ALA A 18 27.82 2.04 -22.78
N PHE A 19 26.88 3.01 -22.77
CA PHE A 19 27.15 4.44 -22.69
C PHE A 19 28.10 4.82 -21.54
N GLY A 20 27.80 4.34 -20.32
CA GLY A 20 28.64 4.61 -19.15
C GLY A 20 30.05 4.01 -19.27
N LEU A 21 30.15 2.80 -19.81
CA LEU A 21 31.44 2.12 -20.02
C LEU A 21 32.30 2.84 -21.07
N ARG A 22 31.66 3.37 -22.13
CA ARG A 22 32.39 4.17 -23.15
C ARG A 22 32.95 5.46 -22.56
N ILE A 23 32.19 6.16 -21.72
CA ILE A 23 32.68 7.36 -21.01
C ILE A 23 33.84 7.01 -20.11
N ALA A 24 33.77 5.86 -19.41
CA ALA A 24 34.85 5.35 -18.56
C ALA A 24 36.05 4.82 -19.35
N LYS A 25 36.00 4.84 -20.69
CA LYS A 25 37.05 4.35 -21.62
C LYS A 25 37.43 2.90 -21.38
N VAL A 26 36.45 2.06 -21.06
CA VAL A 26 36.62 0.60 -20.93
C VAL A 26 36.94 0.03 -22.33
N PRO A 27 37.84 -0.98 -22.45
CA PRO A 27 38.15 -1.63 -23.70
C PRO A 27 36.92 -2.22 -24.40
N ALA A 28 36.91 -2.18 -25.76
CA ALA A 28 35.74 -2.59 -26.53
C ALA A 28 35.32 -4.06 -26.29
N GLU A 29 36.27 -4.97 -26.18
CA GLU A 29 36.00 -6.38 -25.85
C GLU A 29 35.28 -6.55 -24.51
N GLU A 30 35.73 -5.82 -23.49
CA GLU A 30 35.12 -5.84 -22.16
C GLU A 30 33.72 -5.20 -22.17
N ILE A 31 33.48 -4.16 -22.98
CA ILE A 31 32.15 -3.57 -23.17
C ILE A 31 31.20 -4.60 -23.76
N GLU A 32 31.60 -5.32 -24.81
CA GLU A 32 30.79 -6.32 -25.47
C GLU A 32 30.41 -7.46 -24.51
N GLU A 33 31.39 -7.96 -23.74
CA GLU A 33 31.16 -8.98 -22.73
C GLU A 33 30.15 -8.52 -21.66
N ARG A 34 30.38 -7.35 -21.04
CA ARG A 34 29.51 -6.82 -19.97
C ARG A 34 28.09 -6.50 -20.45
N VAL A 35 27.95 -5.92 -21.65
CA VAL A 35 26.64 -5.62 -22.21
C VAL A 35 25.87 -6.89 -22.53
N THR A 36 26.54 -7.90 -23.11
CA THR A 36 25.93 -9.21 -23.37
C THR A 36 25.50 -9.90 -22.09
N GLU A 37 26.31 -9.86 -21.05
CA GLU A 37 25.96 -10.36 -19.70
C GLU A 37 24.69 -9.66 -19.20
N MET A 38 24.66 -8.32 -19.21
CA MET A 38 23.52 -7.52 -18.72
C MET A 38 22.24 -7.77 -19.52
N LEU A 39 22.32 -7.92 -20.83
CA LEU A 39 21.17 -8.29 -21.67
C LEU A 39 20.62 -9.67 -21.26
N GLY A 40 21.50 -10.57 -20.83
CA GLY A 40 21.09 -11.86 -20.25
C GLY A 40 20.35 -11.67 -18.90
N VAL A 41 20.88 -10.84 -18.02
CA VAL A 41 20.30 -10.55 -16.69
C VAL A 41 18.90 -9.97 -16.81
N VAL A 42 18.69 -9.02 -17.75
CA VAL A 42 17.38 -8.35 -17.93
C VAL A 42 16.47 -9.04 -18.97
N SER A 43 16.78 -10.26 -19.38
CA SER A 43 15.98 -11.07 -20.33
C SER A 43 15.73 -10.37 -21.68
N LEU A 44 16.76 -9.68 -22.23
CA LEU A 44 16.72 -8.97 -23.50
C LEU A 44 17.79 -9.45 -24.51
N LYS A 45 18.25 -10.71 -24.41
CA LYS A 45 19.16 -11.30 -25.42
C LYS A 45 18.53 -11.25 -26.82
N GLY A 46 19.31 -10.83 -27.82
CA GLY A 46 18.85 -10.67 -29.21
C GLY A 46 18.18 -9.32 -29.50
N PHE A 47 18.22 -8.38 -28.54
CA PHE A 47 17.67 -7.03 -28.72
C PHE A 47 18.75 -5.97 -28.92
N GLU A 48 20.02 -6.35 -29.01
CA GLU A 48 21.20 -5.49 -28.99
C GLU A 48 21.07 -4.31 -29.96
N HIS A 49 20.68 -4.57 -31.21
CA HIS A 49 20.60 -3.59 -32.27
C HIS A 49 19.21 -3.00 -32.52
N ARG A 50 18.24 -3.28 -31.62
CA ARG A 50 16.91 -2.64 -31.72
C ARG A 50 16.96 -1.19 -31.32
N LYS A 51 16.17 -0.36 -32.00
CA LYS A 51 15.96 1.03 -31.60
C LYS A 51 15.06 1.08 -30.36
N ILE A 52 15.29 2.05 -29.50
CA ILE A 52 14.49 2.24 -28.28
C ILE A 52 12.99 2.41 -28.58
N THR A 53 12.67 3.08 -29.71
CA THR A 53 11.29 3.29 -30.17
C THR A 53 10.53 2.01 -30.57
N GLN A 54 11.24 0.91 -30.76
CA GLN A 54 10.66 -0.41 -31.12
C GLN A 54 10.38 -1.27 -29.89
N LEU A 55 10.67 -0.77 -28.68
CA LEU A 55 10.52 -1.50 -27.44
C LEU A 55 9.23 -1.11 -26.71
N SER A 56 8.60 -2.08 -26.04
CA SER A 56 7.53 -1.79 -25.07
C SER A 56 8.08 -1.02 -23.86
N GLY A 57 7.18 -0.38 -23.08
CA GLY A 57 7.58 0.35 -21.87
C GLY A 57 8.39 -0.49 -20.88
N GLY A 58 7.98 -1.72 -20.60
CA GLY A 58 8.73 -2.64 -19.73
C GLY A 58 10.07 -3.08 -20.31
N GLN A 59 10.20 -3.18 -21.66
CA GLN A 59 11.48 -3.45 -22.29
C GLN A 59 12.43 -2.23 -22.19
N GLN A 60 11.90 -1.02 -22.40
CA GLN A 60 12.67 0.22 -22.20
C GLN A 60 13.17 0.35 -20.77
N GLN A 61 12.32 0.05 -19.79
CA GLN A 61 12.71 0.03 -18.38
C GLN A 61 13.85 -0.95 -18.11
N ARG A 62 13.75 -2.18 -18.62
CA ARG A 62 14.83 -3.18 -18.49
C ARG A 62 16.15 -2.72 -19.12
N VAL A 63 16.11 -2.01 -20.24
CA VAL A 63 17.31 -1.39 -20.82
C VAL A 63 17.89 -0.31 -19.89
N ALA A 64 17.06 0.51 -19.28
CA ALA A 64 17.51 1.53 -18.32
C ALA A 64 18.17 0.91 -17.07
N ILE A 65 17.59 -0.17 -16.56
CA ILE A 65 18.15 -0.94 -15.43
C ILE A 65 19.49 -1.57 -15.85
N ALA A 66 19.56 -2.23 -17.00
CA ALA A 66 20.80 -2.80 -17.53
C ALA A 66 21.91 -1.75 -17.68
N ARG A 67 21.58 -0.54 -18.17
CA ARG A 67 22.51 0.59 -18.26
C ARG A 67 23.05 1.02 -16.89
N ALA A 68 22.21 0.99 -15.86
CA ALA A 68 22.66 1.32 -14.51
C ALA A 68 23.53 0.19 -13.92
N LEU A 69 23.18 -1.06 -14.15
CA LEU A 69 23.84 -2.24 -13.57
C LEU A 69 25.17 -2.59 -14.23
N VAL A 70 25.36 -2.29 -15.53
CA VAL A 70 26.57 -2.65 -16.31
C VAL A 70 27.85 -2.07 -15.68
N ASN A 71 27.73 -0.97 -14.91
CA ASN A 71 28.81 -0.37 -14.17
C ASN A 71 29.13 -1.08 -12.85
N ARG A 72 28.42 -2.17 -12.52
CA ARG A 72 28.56 -2.96 -11.28
C ARG A 72 28.48 -2.10 -10.03
N PRO A 73 27.42 -1.31 -9.84
CA PRO A 73 27.27 -0.45 -8.67
C PRO A 73 27.05 -1.31 -7.41
N LYS A 74 27.37 -0.77 -6.23
CA LYS A 74 27.05 -1.40 -4.95
C LYS A 74 25.58 -1.14 -4.55
N VAL A 75 25.01 -0.03 -5.01
CA VAL A 75 23.65 0.42 -4.71
C VAL A 75 23.00 0.89 -6.00
N LEU A 76 21.78 0.46 -6.25
CA LEU A 76 20.91 0.96 -7.33
C LEU A 76 19.78 1.79 -6.72
N LEU A 77 19.62 3.02 -7.24
CA LEU A 77 18.53 3.91 -6.84
C LEU A 77 17.42 3.86 -7.90
N LEU A 78 16.21 3.55 -7.47
CA LEU A 78 15.02 3.46 -8.31
C LEU A 78 13.96 4.45 -7.77
N ASP A 79 13.64 5.45 -8.55
CA ASP A 79 12.66 6.48 -8.21
C ASP A 79 11.39 6.26 -9.05
N GLU A 80 10.32 5.80 -8.39
CA GLU A 80 9.03 5.44 -8.97
C GLU A 80 9.13 4.63 -10.29
N PRO A 81 9.93 3.54 -10.31
CA PRO A 81 10.25 2.89 -11.58
C PRO A 81 9.05 2.24 -12.27
N LEU A 82 7.99 1.89 -11.54
CA LEU A 82 6.82 1.17 -12.07
C LEU A 82 5.60 2.08 -12.29
N GLY A 83 5.64 3.33 -11.88
CA GLY A 83 4.49 4.25 -11.90
C GLY A 83 3.86 4.50 -13.29
N ALA A 84 4.64 4.33 -14.37
CA ALA A 84 4.15 4.54 -15.74
C ALA A 84 3.62 3.26 -16.44
N LEU A 85 3.59 2.12 -15.74
CA LEU A 85 3.20 0.82 -16.28
C LEU A 85 1.74 0.49 -15.96
N ASP A 86 1.07 -0.24 -16.87
CA ASP A 86 -0.21 -0.86 -16.58
C ASP A 86 -0.08 -1.95 -15.49
N LEU A 87 -1.20 -2.30 -14.85
CA LEU A 87 -1.22 -3.19 -13.69
C LEU A 87 -0.56 -4.56 -13.95
N ARG A 88 -0.80 -5.15 -15.13
CA ARG A 88 -0.24 -6.47 -15.45
C ARG A 88 1.26 -6.39 -15.66
N LEU A 89 1.70 -5.41 -16.44
CA LEU A 89 3.12 -5.21 -16.72
C LEU A 89 3.88 -4.80 -15.44
N ARG A 90 3.23 -4.05 -14.54
CA ARG A 90 3.78 -3.68 -13.23
C ARG A 90 4.10 -4.94 -12.41
N LYS A 91 3.14 -5.88 -12.27
CA LYS A 91 3.36 -7.14 -11.55
C LYS A 91 4.49 -7.99 -12.14
N ASP A 92 4.54 -8.11 -13.47
CA ASP A 92 5.63 -8.82 -14.14
C ASP A 92 6.99 -8.16 -13.86
N MET A 93 7.04 -6.83 -13.85
CA MET A 93 8.27 -6.08 -13.58
C MET A 93 8.70 -6.12 -12.10
N GLN A 94 7.78 -6.18 -11.15
CA GLN A 94 8.10 -6.40 -9.73
C GLN A 94 8.85 -7.72 -9.54
N ILE A 95 8.33 -8.81 -10.12
CA ILE A 95 8.97 -10.13 -10.07
C ILE A 95 10.37 -10.09 -10.70
N GLU A 96 10.48 -9.43 -11.87
CA GLU A 96 11.76 -9.32 -12.59
C GLU A 96 12.80 -8.50 -11.82
N LEU A 97 12.39 -7.37 -11.22
CA LEU A 97 13.27 -6.54 -10.39
C LEU A 97 13.80 -7.29 -9.16
N LYS A 98 12.93 -8.03 -8.47
CA LYS A 98 13.31 -8.85 -7.32
C LYS A 98 14.29 -9.95 -7.73
N ARG A 99 14.04 -10.61 -8.88
CA ARG A 99 14.96 -11.59 -9.46
C ARG A 99 16.34 -10.99 -9.79
N ILE A 100 16.36 -9.81 -10.42
CA ILE A 100 17.61 -9.12 -10.77
C ILE A 100 18.38 -8.75 -9.49
N GLN A 101 17.70 -8.20 -8.47
CA GLN A 101 18.30 -7.83 -7.20
C GLN A 101 18.97 -9.05 -6.54
N GLN A 102 18.27 -10.16 -6.45
CA GLN A 102 18.80 -11.41 -5.87
C GLN A 102 19.97 -11.97 -6.68
N GLN A 103 19.88 -11.96 -8.01
CA GLN A 103 20.94 -12.47 -8.88
C GLN A 103 22.21 -11.62 -8.80
N MET A 104 22.06 -10.30 -8.70
CA MET A 104 23.18 -9.36 -8.64
C MET A 104 23.79 -9.21 -7.23
N GLY A 105 23.01 -9.52 -6.18
CA GLY A 105 23.45 -9.42 -4.79
C GLY A 105 23.76 -7.98 -4.35
N ILE A 106 23.10 -6.98 -4.95
CA ILE A 106 23.32 -5.55 -4.65
C ILE A 106 22.14 -4.95 -3.90
N THR A 107 22.39 -3.83 -3.22
CA THR A 107 21.34 -3.11 -2.51
C THR A 107 20.51 -2.28 -3.49
N PHE A 108 19.18 -2.43 -3.46
CA PHE A 108 18.25 -1.53 -4.13
C PHE A 108 17.69 -0.55 -3.11
N ILE A 109 17.68 0.74 -3.45
CA ILE A 109 16.87 1.75 -2.76
C ILE A 109 15.74 2.10 -3.72
N TYR A 110 14.52 1.76 -3.31
CA TYR A 110 13.33 1.85 -4.12
C TYR A 110 12.39 2.90 -3.52
N VAL A 111 12.09 3.96 -4.26
CA VAL A 111 11.12 4.98 -3.85
C VAL A 111 9.82 4.73 -4.59
N THR A 112 8.73 4.64 -3.86
CA THR A 112 7.38 4.46 -4.40
C THR A 112 6.35 5.13 -3.49
N HIS A 113 5.21 5.46 -4.05
CA HIS A 113 4.00 5.82 -3.31
C HIS A 113 2.97 4.68 -3.30
N ASP A 114 3.27 3.55 -3.96
CA ASP A 114 2.43 2.36 -3.99
C ASP A 114 2.78 1.46 -2.79
N GLN A 115 1.79 1.26 -1.91
CA GLN A 115 1.94 0.50 -0.68
C GLN A 115 2.20 -0.99 -0.98
N GLU A 116 1.50 -1.57 -1.98
CA GLU A 116 1.69 -2.97 -2.38
C GLU A 116 3.13 -3.21 -2.84
N GLU A 117 3.71 -2.26 -3.61
CA GLU A 117 5.10 -2.34 -4.02
C GLU A 117 6.06 -2.31 -2.83
N ALA A 118 5.85 -1.39 -1.88
CA ALA A 118 6.70 -1.26 -0.71
C ALA A 118 6.68 -2.54 0.15
N LEU A 119 5.50 -3.11 0.39
CA LEU A 119 5.34 -4.30 1.24
C LEU A 119 5.83 -5.58 0.56
N THR A 120 5.62 -5.74 -0.76
CA THR A 120 5.93 -7.00 -1.45
C THR A 120 7.38 -7.10 -1.92
N MET A 121 8.03 -5.98 -2.20
CA MET A 121 9.36 -5.96 -2.81
C MET A 121 10.50 -5.73 -1.82
N SER A 122 10.25 -5.10 -0.69
CA SER A 122 11.30 -4.64 0.23
C SER A 122 11.64 -5.66 1.31
N ASP A 123 12.89 -5.67 1.76
CA ASP A 123 13.31 -6.35 2.99
C ASP A 123 13.19 -5.40 4.19
N THR A 124 13.26 -4.09 3.94
CA THR A 124 13.09 -3.02 4.93
C THR A 124 12.33 -1.88 4.30
N VAL A 125 11.27 -1.43 4.96
CA VAL A 125 10.46 -0.28 4.56
C VAL A 125 10.80 0.92 5.42
N VAL A 126 10.88 2.10 4.79
CA VAL A 126 11.04 3.40 5.45
C VAL A 126 9.84 4.27 5.10
N VAL A 127 8.97 4.52 6.06
CA VAL A 127 7.84 5.42 5.88
C VAL A 127 8.25 6.85 6.21
N MET A 128 7.95 7.79 5.30
CA MET A 128 8.33 9.20 5.43
C MET A 128 7.12 10.11 5.27
N ASP A 129 7.05 11.17 6.08
CA ASP A 129 6.13 12.30 5.90
C ASP A 129 6.88 13.61 6.09
N LYS A 130 6.63 14.61 5.25
CA LYS A 130 7.21 15.97 5.30
C LYS A 130 8.73 15.98 5.53
N GLY A 131 9.46 15.03 4.89
CA GLY A 131 10.90 14.92 4.99
C GLY A 131 11.41 14.31 6.31
N ARG A 132 10.53 13.76 7.14
CA ARG A 132 10.86 13.07 8.40
C ARG A 132 10.55 11.58 8.27
N ILE A 133 11.41 10.76 8.85
CA ILE A 133 11.16 9.32 8.95
C ILE A 133 10.15 9.09 10.07
N GLN A 134 9.04 8.44 9.74
CA GLN A 134 7.99 8.07 10.69
C GLN A 134 8.24 6.70 11.30
N GLN A 135 8.62 5.72 10.46
CA GLN A 135 8.96 4.37 10.91
C GLN A 135 9.94 3.71 9.96
N ILE A 136 10.75 2.81 10.50
CA ILE A 136 11.60 1.86 9.77
C ILE A 136 11.34 0.48 10.36
N GLY A 137 11.11 -0.52 9.51
CA GLY A 137 10.88 -1.90 9.93
C GLY A 137 10.78 -2.86 8.74
N THR A 138 10.54 -4.13 9.04
CA THR A 138 10.14 -5.09 8.01
C THR A 138 8.74 -4.74 7.48
N PRO A 139 8.34 -5.24 6.30
CA PRO A 139 6.96 -5.06 5.82
C PRO A 139 5.90 -5.47 6.85
N GLU A 140 6.11 -6.60 7.53
CA GLU A 140 5.20 -7.10 8.56
C GLU A 140 5.14 -6.18 9.78
N ASP A 141 6.29 -5.67 10.27
CA ASP A 141 6.32 -4.71 11.39
C ASP A 141 5.59 -3.40 11.05
N ILE A 142 5.78 -2.91 9.81
CA ILE A 142 5.16 -1.66 9.37
C ILE A 142 3.64 -1.80 9.26
N TYR A 143 3.16 -2.96 8.82
CA TYR A 143 1.73 -3.24 8.65
C TYR A 143 1.03 -3.56 9.97
N ASN A 144 1.60 -4.48 10.76
CA ASN A 144 0.97 -5.00 11.97
C ASN A 144 1.19 -4.12 13.20
N GLU A 145 2.37 -3.44 13.28
CA GLU A 145 2.78 -2.62 14.43
C GLU A 145 3.12 -1.18 14.02
N PRO A 146 2.17 -0.43 13.41
CA PRO A 146 2.41 0.96 13.05
C PRO A 146 2.66 1.81 14.30
N LYS A 147 3.64 2.72 14.24
CA LYS A 147 4.03 3.57 15.39
C LYS A 147 3.10 4.74 15.65
N ASN A 148 2.34 5.15 14.66
CA ASN A 148 1.38 6.24 14.77
C ASN A 148 0.26 6.12 13.73
N ALA A 149 -0.79 6.91 13.88
CA ALA A 149 -1.97 6.90 13.02
C ALA A 149 -1.64 7.16 11.53
N PHE A 150 -0.65 8.00 11.24
CA PHE A 150 -0.21 8.24 9.86
C PHE A 150 0.33 6.97 9.20
N VAL A 151 1.20 6.22 9.88
CA VAL A 151 1.76 4.98 9.33
C VAL A 151 0.66 3.94 9.13
N ALA A 152 -0.26 3.81 10.11
CA ALA A 152 -1.38 2.88 10.03
C ALA A 152 -2.25 3.13 8.81
N ASP A 153 -2.65 4.38 8.57
CA ASP A 153 -3.50 4.81 7.47
C ASP A 153 -2.76 4.79 6.12
N PHE A 154 -1.49 5.24 6.12
CA PHE A 154 -0.70 5.31 4.89
C PHE A 154 -0.33 3.93 4.30
N ILE A 155 -0.18 2.89 5.13
CA ILE A 155 0.29 1.56 4.68
C ILE A 155 -0.86 0.62 4.31
N GLY A 156 -2.06 0.88 4.79
CA GLY A 156 -3.22 0.04 4.49
C GLY A 156 -4.48 0.61 5.09
N GLU A 157 -5.59 0.12 4.62
CA GLU A 157 -6.90 0.47 5.16
C GLU A 157 -6.97 0.17 6.65
N SER A 158 -7.48 1.10 7.45
CA SER A 158 -7.52 0.97 8.92
C SER A 158 -8.73 1.64 9.51
N ASN A 159 -9.31 1.02 10.53
CA ASN A 159 -10.23 1.69 11.44
C ASN A 159 -9.41 2.25 12.60
N ILE A 160 -9.25 3.57 12.68
CA ILE A 160 -8.47 4.25 13.70
C ILE A 160 -9.43 4.95 14.66
N LEU A 161 -9.34 4.62 15.94
CA LEU A 161 -10.32 5.01 16.95
C LEU A 161 -9.64 5.64 18.17
N ASN A 162 -10.39 6.52 18.84
CA ASN A 162 -9.97 7.01 20.14
C ASN A 162 -10.26 5.96 21.22
N GLY A 163 -9.25 5.61 21.99
CA GLY A 163 -9.35 4.68 23.11
C GLY A 163 -8.73 5.22 24.39
N THR A 164 -8.92 4.48 25.47
CA THR A 164 -8.27 4.73 26.75
C THR A 164 -7.76 3.41 27.29
N MET A 165 -6.47 3.32 27.54
CA MET A 165 -5.88 2.14 28.15
C MET A 165 -6.23 2.10 29.63
N VAL A 166 -7.16 1.23 30.03
CA VAL A 166 -7.63 1.14 31.43
C VAL A 166 -6.55 0.55 32.33
N ARG A 167 -5.90 -0.51 31.86
CA ARG A 167 -4.76 -1.23 32.43
C ARG A 167 -4.10 -2.04 31.32
N ASP A 168 -2.98 -2.66 31.61
CA ASP A 168 -2.34 -3.57 30.65
C ASP A 168 -3.34 -4.61 30.11
N ASN A 169 -3.29 -4.80 28.81
CA ASN A 169 -4.13 -5.72 28.04
C ASN A 169 -5.64 -5.43 28.07
N VAL A 170 -6.05 -4.20 28.42
CA VAL A 170 -7.46 -3.79 28.40
C VAL A 170 -7.60 -2.36 27.92
N VAL A 171 -8.21 -2.19 26.74
CA VAL A 171 -8.55 -0.89 26.16
C VAL A 171 -10.05 -0.64 26.24
N LYS A 172 -10.43 0.61 26.48
CA LYS A 172 -11.83 1.06 26.50
C LYS A 172 -12.13 1.90 25.29
N MET A 173 -13.14 1.48 24.53
CA MET A 173 -13.70 2.20 23.37
C MET A 173 -15.23 2.15 23.44
N TYR A 174 -15.94 3.18 22.92
CA TYR A 174 -17.42 3.25 22.94
C TYR A 174 -18.07 2.92 24.28
N GLY A 175 -17.38 3.21 25.39
CA GLY A 175 -17.86 2.91 26.73
C GLY A 175 -17.73 1.47 27.18
N LYS A 176 -17.14 0.57 26.37
CA LYS A 176 -16.89 -0.85 26.67
C LYS A 176 -15.40 -1.14 26.81
N GLU A 177 -15.06 -2.13 27.60
CA GLU A 177 -13.71 -2.67 27.75
C GLU A 177 -13.51 -3.84 26.78
N PHE A 178 -12.36 -3.85 26.10
CA PHE A 178 -11.94 -4.90 25.19
C PHE A 178 -10.58 -5.45 25.64
N PRO A 179 -10.39 -6.76 25.65
CA PRO A 179 -9.08 -7.34 25.86
C PRO A 179 -8.21 -7.07 24.62
N CYS A 180 -6.93 -6.73 24.84
CA CYS A 180 -5.92 -6.58 23.81
C CYS A 180 -4.61 -7.22 24.27
N VAL A 181 -3.61 -7.33 23.39
CA VAL A 181 -2.31 -7.90 23.72
C VAL A 181 -1.30 -6.86 24.17
N ASP A 182 -1.56 -5.59 23.88
CA ASP A 182 -0.67 -4.47 24.19
C ASP A 182 -0.66 -4.09 25.66
N GLY A 183 0.51 -3.63 26.13
CA GLY A 183 0.74 -3.17 27.50
C GLY A 183 1.83 -2.10 27.57
N GLY A 184 2.18 -1.68 28.79
CA GLY A 184 3.21 -0.67 29.03
C GLY A 184 2.71 0.77 28.92
N PHE A 185 1.40 0.98 29.00
CA PHE A 185 0.74 2.28 29.06
C PHE A 185 0.44 2.68 30.50
N ALA A 186 0.34 4.00 30.75
CA ALA A 186 -0.14 4.45 32.04
C ALA A 186 -1.64 4.13 32.21
N PRO A 187 -2.13 3.89 33.44
CA PRO A 187 -3.55 3.70 33.68
C PRO A 187 -4.36 4.92 33.23
N ASN A 188 -5.41 4.68 32.46
CA ASN A 188 -6.25 5.69 31.80
C ASN A 188 -5.51 6.58 30.80
N GLU A 189 -4.42 6.12 30.22
CA GLU A 189 -3.72 6.82 29.14
C GLU A 189 -4.60 6.89 27.89
N PRO A 190 -4.80 8.09 27.28
CA PRO A 190 -5.45 8.22 26.00
C PRO A 190 -4.58 7.59 24.90
N VAL A 191 -5.20 6.77 24.02
CA VAL A 191 -4.50 6.02 22.98
C VAL A 191 -5.24 6.13 21.65
N ASP A 192 -4.53 5.84 20.55
CA ASP A 192 -5.13 5.49 19.28
C ASP A 192 -5.22 3.97 19.20
N VAL A 193 -6.37 3.47 18.76
CA VAL A 193 -6.62 2.04 18.53
C VAL A 193 -6.77 1.82 17.05
N VAL A 194 -5.91 0.99 16.48
CA VAL A 194 -5.99 0.56 15.09
C VAL A 194 -6.60 -0.83 15.05
N ILE A 195 -7.57 -1.02 14.15
CA ILE A 195 -8.18 -2.31 13.86
C ILE A 195 -8.16 -2.47 12.34
N ARG A 196 -7.51 -3.52 11.86
CA ARG A 196 -7.51 -3.81 10.43
C ARG A 196 -8.88 -4.32 9.99
N PRO A 197 -9.37 -3.93 8.80
CA PRO A 197 -10.68 -4.36 8.30
C PRO A 197 -10.85 -5.88 8.21
N GLU A 198 -9.77 -6.60 7.92
CA GLU A 198 -9.71 -8.06 7.81
C GLU A 198 -9.72 -8.79 9.16
N ASP A 199 -9.41 -8.10 10.27
CA ASP A 199 -9.39 -8.66 11.63
C ASP A 199 -10.76 -8.57 12.33
N ILE A 200 -11.79 -8.12 11.61
CA ILE A 200 -13.13 -7.94 12.13
C ILE A 200 -14.04 -9.07 11.65
N ASP A 201 -14.40 -9.97 12.54
CA ASP A 201 -15.36 -11.03 12.26
C ASP A 201 -16.82 -10.53 12.34
N ILE A 202 -17.60 -10.83 11.31
CA ILE A 202 -19.06 -10.63 11.34
C ILE A 202 -19.69 -11.84 12.03
N VAL A 203 -20.46 -11.57 13.07
CA VAL A 203 -21.13 -12.61 13.88
C VAL A 203 -22.61 -12.26 14.08
N PRO A 204 -23.46 -13.22 14.51
CA PRO A 204 -24.82 -12.91 14.95
C PRO A 204 -24.83 -11.82 16.03
N VAL A 205 -25.89 -10.99 16.03
CA VAL A 205 -26.02 -9.83 16.93
C VAL A 205 -25.80 -10.20 18.40
N GLU A 206 -26.25 -11.38 18.81
CA GLU A 206 -26.19 -11.88 20.18
C GLU A 206 -24.77 -12.24 20.63
N GLN A 207 -23.87 -12.48 19.66
CA GLN A 207 -22.47 -12.87 19.90
C GLN A 207 -21.49 -11.70 19.70
N GLY A 208 -21.99 -10.55 19.19
CA GLY A 208 -21.18 -9.39 18.87
C GLY A 208 -20.68 -8.65 20.10
N GLN A 209 -19.41 -8.29 20.10
CA GLN A 209 -18.84 -7.32 21.04
C GLN A 209 -19.45 -5.93 20.82
N LEU A 210 -19.65 -5.55 19.55
CA LEU A 210 -20.39 -4.38 19.12
C LEU A 210 -21.48 -4.79 18.14
N VAL A 211 -22.53 -3.96 18.02
CA VAL A 211 -23.63 -4.18 17.06
C VAL A 211 -23.78 -2.92 16.24
N GLY A 212 -23.74 -3.08 14.93
CA GLY A 212 -23.88 -1.99 13.97
C GLY A 212 -24.88 -2.31 12.86
N THR A 213 -25.10 -1.33 12.00
CA THR A 213 -25.96 -1.45 10.83
C THR A 213 -25.10 -1.29 9.56
N VAL A 214 -25.25 -2.23 8.63
CA VAL A 214 -24.56 -2.17 7.34
C VAL A 214 -25.11 -1.02 6.53
N THR A 215 -24.25 -0.10 6.10
CA THR A 215 -24.64 1.07 5.29
C THR A 215 -24.20 0.97 3.84
N ASN A 216 -23.11 0.25 3.55
CA ASN A 216 -22.63 0.02 2.19
C ASN A 216 -22.02 -1.37 2.05
N VAL A 217 -22.07 -1.96 0.84
CA VAL A 217 -21.47 -3.24 0.49
C VAL A 217 -20.91 -3.17 -0.91
N THR A 218 -19.59 -3.32 -1.06
CA THR A 218 -18.91 -3.29 -2.35
C THR A 218 -18.17 -4.61 -2.58
N PHE A 219 -18.44 -5.28 -3.70
CA PHE A 219 -17.75 -6.50 -4.08
C PHE A 219 -16.44 -6.18 -4.82
N LYS A 220 -15.31 -6.62 -4.29
CA LYS A 220 -13.95 -6.40 -4.84
C LYS A 220 -13.39 -7.61 -5.60
N GLY A 221 -14.23 -8.58 -5.96
CA GLY A 221 -13.85 -9.78 -6.71
C GLY A 221 -13.55 -10.99 -5.82
N MET A 222 -12.71 -10.86 -4.81
CA MET A 222 -12.41 -11.96 -3.86
C MET A 222 -13.08 -11.76 -2.50
N GLN A 223 -13.36 -10.53 -2.14
CA GLN A 223 -13.92 -10.14 -0.85
C GLN A 223 -14.96 -9.03 -1.02
N TYR A 224 -15.70 -8.75 0.03
CA TYR A 224 -16.59 -7.60 0.17
C TYR A 224 -15.93 -6.58 1.09
N ASP A 225 -16.02 -5.31 0.69
CA ASP A 225 -15.82 -4.16 1.57
C ASP A 225 -17.19 -3.77 2.11
N ILE A 226 -17.38 -3.89 3.41
CA ILE A 226 -18.63 -3.62 4.09
C ILE A 226 -18.45 -2.43 5.03
N ILE A 227 -19.23 -1.38 4.83
CA ILE A 227 -19.25 -0.24 5.76
C ILE A 227 -20.37 -0.46 6.77
N VAL A 228 -20.01 -0.35 8.05
CA VAL A 228 -20.92 -0.58 9.17
C VAL A 228 -20.96 0.66 10.06
N ASP A 229 -22.16 1.17 10.33
CA ASP A 229 -22.37 2.27 11.27
C ASP A 229 -22.52 1.73 12.71
N PHE A 230 -21.63 2.18 13.59
CA PHE A 230 -21.67 1.96 15.02
C PHE A 230 -22.03 3.27 15.75
N ARG A 231 -23.29 3.66 15.77
CA ARG A 231 -23.80 4.88 16.43
C ARG A 231 -23.20 6.18 15.88
N GLY A 232 -23.10 6.31 14.57
CA GLY A 232 -22.55 7.45 13.88
C GLY A 232 -21.07 7.32 13.52
N PHE A 233 -20.40 6.22 13.88
CA PHE A 233 -19.03 5.92 13.46
C PHE A 233 -19.04 4.82 12.41
N LYS A 234 -18.45 5.06 11.27
CA LYS A 234 -18.40 4.12 10.15
C LYS A 234 -17.11 3.33 10.21
N TRP A 235 -17.21 2.01 10.20
CA TRP A 235 -16.07 1.10 10.11
C TRP A 235 -16.08 0.37 8.79
N LEU A 236 -14.90 0.16 8.23
CA LEU A 236 -14.69 -0.75 7.12
C LEU A 236 -14.44 -2.16 7.65
N ILE A 237 -15.10 -3.15 7.07
CA ILE A 237 -14.87 -4.58 7.29
C ILE A 237 -14.57 -5.23 5.95
N GLN A 238 -13.50 -6.01 5.88
CA GLN A 238 -13.15 -6.80 4.71
C GLN A 238 -13.38 -8.27 5.00
N THR A 239 -14.29 -8.89 4.26
CA THR A 239 -14.71 -10.27 4.50
C THR A 239 -15.10 -10.98 3.22
N THR A 240 -15.07 -12.31 3.22
CA THR A 240 -15.63 -13.14 2.15
C THR A 240 -17.13 -13.34 2.28
N ASP A 241 -17.72 -13.01 3.42
CA ASP A 241 -19.13 -13.20 3.72
C ASP A 241 -19.95 -11.97 3.31
N HIS A 242 -21.09 -12.21 2.66
CA HIS A 242 -21.98 -11.13 2.24
C HIS A 242 -22.98 -10.78 3.35
N SER A 243 -23.08 -9.48 3.67
CA SER A 243 -24.11 -8.93 4.55
C SER A 243 -24.86 -7.81 3.83
N PRO A 244 -26.19 -7.88 3.63
CA PRO A 244 -26.91 -6.89 2.85
C PRO A 244 -26.99 -5.53 3.57
N VAL A 245 -27.10 -4.46 2.79
CA VAL A 245 -27.34 -3.09 3.30
C VAL A 245 -28.60 -3.08 4.17
N GLY A 246 -28.56 -2.38 5.29
CA GLY A 246 -29.62 -2.33 6.29
C GLY A 246 -29.62 -3.49 7.29
N ALA A 247 -28.80 -4.52 7.10
CA ALA A 247 -28.68 -5.61 8.05
C ALA A 247 -28.05 -5.11 9.37
N ARG A 248 -28.60 -5.60 10.51
CA ARG A 248 -27.95 -5.46 11.80
C ARG A 248 -27.02 -6.65 12.03
N ILE A 249 -25.76 -6.36 12.27
CA ILE A 249 -24.74 -7.37 12.50
C ILE A 249 -24.03 -7.14 13.83
N GLY A 250 -23.55 -8.22 14.43
CA GLY A 250 -22.57 -8.19 15.49
C GLY A 250 -21.17 -8.23 14.89
N VAL A 251 -20.21 -7.62 15.55
CA VAL A 251 -18.79 -7.77 15.22
C VAL A 251 -18.03 -8.30 16.42
N LYS A 252 -17.03 -9.12 16.12
CA LYS A 252 -16.10 -9.67 17.07
C LYS A 252 -14.68 -9.43 16.57
N ILE A 253 -13.80 -9.05 17.47
CA ILE A 253 -12.38 -8.83 17.21
C ILE A 253 -11.63 -9.61 18.26
N ASP A 254 -10.66 -10.40 17.84
CA ASP A 254 -9.80 -11.13 18.77
C ASP A 254 -8.79 -10.17 19.43
N PRO A 255 -8.25 -10.47 20.61
CA PRO A 255 -7.38 -9.54 21.35
C PRO A 255 -6.12 -9.07 20.61
N ASP A 256 -5.62 -9.85 19.68
CA ASP A 256 -4.47 -9.54 18.80
C ASP A 256 -4.85 -8.69 17.57
N GLY A 257 -6.14 -8.57 17.26
CA GLY A 257 -6.66 -7.66 16.22
C GLY A 257 -6.73 -6.19 16.66
N PHE A 258 -6.41 -5.88 17.92
CA PHE A 258 -6.30 -4.51 18.41
C PHE A 258 -4.83 -4.12 18.50
N HIS A 259 -4.41 -3.11 17.74
CA HIS A 259 -3.09 -2.51 17.89
C HIS A 259 -3.21 -1.14 18.58
N ILE A 260 -2.55 -0.98 19.73
CA ILE A 260 -2.67 0.20 20.58
C ILE A 260 -1.45 1.10 20.42
N MET A 261 -1.68 2.37 20.08
CA MET A 261 -0.63 3.35 19.88
C MET A 261 -0.78 4.53 20.83
N LYS A 262 0.34 5.13 21.22
CA LYS A 262 0.33 6.41 21.92
C LYS A 262 -0.18 7.51 21.01
N LYS A 263 -0.89 8.48 21.60
CA LYS A 263 -1.29 9.69 20.87
C LYS A 263 -0.06 10.41 20.30
N SER A 264 -0.19 10.90 19.07
CA SER A 264 0.86 11.60 18.33
C SER A 264 0.32 12.88 17.70
N GLU A 265 1.15 13.62 16.97
CA GLU A 265 0.72 14.79 16.20
C GLU A 265 -0.30 14.43 15.08
N TYR A 266 -0.40 13.16 14.73
CA TYR A 266 -1.34 12.63 13.73
C TYR A 266 -2.66 12.15 14.35
N SER A 267 -2.76 12.09 15.68
CA SER A 267 -3.98 11.69 16.36
C SER A 267 -5.09 12.71 16.13
N GLY A 268 -6.27 12.24 15.73
CA GLY A 268 -7.42 13.09 15.42
C GLY A 268 -7.42 13.67 14.00
N LEU A 269 -6.33 13.53 13.20
CA LEU A 269 -6.37 13.81 11.75
C LEU A 269 -7.14 12.71 11.01
N PHE A 270 -7.03 11.48 11.52
CA PHE A 270 -7.74 10.30 11.05
C PHE A 270 -8.75 9.79 12.09
N GLY A 271 -8.99 10.60 13.15
CA GLY A 271 -9.71 10.18 14.35
C GLY A 271 -11.20 9.99 14.13
N ASP A 272 -11.76 8.93 14.73
CA ASP A 272 -13.14 8.47 14.71
C ASP A 272 -13.76 8.29 13.31
N TYR A 273 -12.95 8.46 12.28
CA TYR A 273 -13.27 8.22 10.88
C TYR A 273 -12.24 7.24 10.35
N SER A 274 -12.69 6.10 9.85
CA SER A 274 -11.90 5.37 8.88
C SER A 274 -11.62 6.31 7.70
N SER A 275 -10.48 6.22 7.04
CA SER A 275 -10.12 6.97 5.83
C SER A 275 -11.18 6.92 4.71
N TYR A 276 -12.17 6.09 4.87
CA TYR A 276 -13.33 5.88 3.98
C TYR A 276 -14.56 6.70 4.29
N SER A 277 -14.64 7.39 5.44
CA SER A 277 -15.89 8.09 5.78
C SER A 277 -16.19 9.25 4.84
N GLU A 278 -15.18 10.00 4.38
CA GLU A 278 -15.37 11.13 3.47
C GLU A 278 -15.66 10.68 2.03
N GLU A 279 -14.93 9.72 1.49
CA GLU A 279 -15.17 9.19 0.13
C GLU A 279 -16.52 8.47 0.00
N TYR A 280 -16.97 7.80 1.05
CA TYR A 280 -18.26 7.09 1.03
C TYR A 280 -19.45 7.97 1.39
N GLU A 281 -19.28 9.09 2.08
CA GLU A 281 -20.33 10.10 2.19
C GLU A 281 -20.65 10.75 0.83
N GLU A 282 -19.63 11.09 0.05
CA GLU A 282 -19.83 11.60 -1.32
C GLU A 282 -20.50 10.56 -2.26
N LEU A 283 -20.19 9.27 -2.10
CA LEU A 283 -20.79 8.20 -2.89
C LEU A 283 -22.23 7.86 -2.43
N ALA A 284 -22.52 7.97 -1.15
CA ALA A 284 -23.87 7.75 -0.61
C ALA A 284 -24.83 8.88 -1.02
N ASP A 285 -24.37 10.13 -1.01
CA ASP A 285 -25.13 11.29 -1.49
C ASP A 285 -25.34 11.28 -3.01
N ALA A 286 -24.39 10.72 -3.78
CA ALA A 286 -24.53 10.57 -5.23
C ALA A 286 -25.51 9.44 -5.65
N GLY A 287 -25.85 8.53 -4.74
CA GLY A 287 -26.77 7.41 -4.96
C GLY A 287 -28.21 7.66 -4.49
N ALA A 288 -28.49 8.75 -3.80
CA ALA A 288 -29.83 9.14 -3.45
C ALA A 288 -30.50 9.81 -4.67
N GLU A 289 -31.30 9.05 -5.42
CA GLU A 289 -32.21 9.64 -6.40
C GLU A 289 -33.16 10.61 -5.66
N PRO A 290 -33.40 11.81 -6.20
CA PRO A 290 -34.37 12.72 -5.60
C PRO A 290 -35.73 12.02 -5.58
N GLU A 291 -36.36 11.93 -4.41
CA GLU A 291 -37.77 11.53 -4.29
C GLU A 291 -38.57 12.46 -5.22
N GLU A 292 -39.20 11.89 -6.24
CA GLU A 292 -40.18 12.60 -7.07
C GLU A 292 -41.32 13.06 -6.12
N GLU A 293 -41.36 14.37 -5.85
CA GLU A 293 -42.55 14.98 -5.28
C GLU A 293 -43.73 14.70 -6.23
N GLU A 294 -44.53 13.70 -5.88
CA GLU A 294 -45.88 13.57 -6.47
C GLU A 294 -46.63 14.87 -6.16
N SER A 295 -46.70 15.76 -7.15
CA SER A 295 -47.63 16.88 -7.15
C SER A 295 -49.04 16.33 -7.26
N GLU A 296 -49.75 16.25 -6.14
CA GLU A 296 -51.21 16.25 -6.12
C GLU A 296 -51.72 17.58 -6.69
N ASP A 297 -52.01 17.63 -7.95
CA ASP A 297 -52.91 18.64 -8.51
C ASP A 297 -54.34 18.07 -8.50
N GLU A 298 -55.06 18.47 -7.49
CA GLU A 298 -56.52 18.47 -7.49
C GLU A 298 -57.05 19.62 -8.38
N GLU A 299 -57.99 19.27 -9.25
CA GLU A 299 -59.04 19.92 -10.01
C GLU A 299 -58.84 20.00 -11.52
#